data_4b60d0516fa1784fc7eca98f7083425e
#
_entry.id   4b60d0516fa1784fc7eca98f7083425e
#
_cell.length_a   1.000
_cell.length_b   1.000
_cell.length_c   1.000
_cell.angle_alpha   90.00
_cell.angle_beta   90.00
_cell.angle_gamma   90.00
#
_symmetry.space_group_name_H-M   'P 1'
#
loop_
_entity.id
_entity.type
_entity.pdbx_description
1 polymer ?
#
loop_
_entity_poly.entity_id
_entity_poly.type
_entity_poly.pdbx_seq_one_letter_code
_entity_poly.pdbx_strand_id
1 'polypeptide(L)'
;MSATLGTILKQLQPDWEIRIFERLDQVALESSNPWNNAGTGHSALCELNYTPERADGSIEIASAVKVNEQFQVSRQFWAHLVDTGKLPEPSSFINATAHMSFVWGADNVDYLRRRFEALKDHPLFGGLEYSEDAEVIRGWSPLLIPGRAKSQPIAATRIAAGTDVDFGALTRHLTRYLTDNGAEFTGNARVTNVKRRKDLWRVSWRDEVGQTPHFVDARFVFVGAGGYALGLLQKSGIKEIRGFGGFPVSGEFLRTDNPEVVARHVAKVYGKASVGSPPMSVPHLDLRVVDGTPSLMFGPYAGFSPKFLKTGSVLDLFASIRWHNLVPMVAAGASNLSLVRYLLGQLAASRNTKFDALREFMPNADPADWYRITAGQRVQVIKKDAKKGGVLQFGTEVVASADGTIAGLLGASPGASTAVPIMLGLLEKCFPDRIESWKPALSAMVPSYGTLLSDDPKRADDVMTNTATSLGIAR
;
A
#
# COMPACT_ATOMS: atom_id res chain seq x y z
N MET A 1 -0.99 7.53 -6.07
CA MET A 1 -0.75 7.17 -7.48
C MET A 1 -0.96 8.36 -8.42
N SER A 2 -2.20 8.84 -8.63
CA SER A 2 -2.45 9.97 -9.54
C SER A 2 -1.62 11.22 -9.22
N ALA A 3 -1.56 11.62 -7.96
CA ALA A 3 -0.74 12.75 -7.53
C ALA A 3 0.76 12.51 -7.79
N THR A 4 1.27 11.29 -7.53
CA THR A 4 2.66 10.90 -7.82
C THR A 4 2.95 10.99 -9.32
N LEU A 5 2.09 10.39 -10.16
CA LEU A 5 2.23 10.46 -11.63
C LEU A 5 2.21 11.91 -12.13
N GLY A 6 1.22 12.70 -11.65
CA GLY A 6 1.11 14.10 -12.03
C GLY A 6 2.35 14.91 -11.64
N THR A 7 2.89 14.68 -10.44
CA THR A 7 4.11 15.36 -9.95
C THR A 7 5.34 14.99 -10.78
N ILE A 8 5.51 13.72 -11.17
CA ILE A 8 6.60 13.31 -12.06
C ILE A 8 6.42 13.98 -13.44
N LEU A 9 5.22 13.86 -14.03
CA LEU A 9 4.93 14.45 -15.34
C LEU A 9 5.10 15.98 -15.36
N LYS A 10 4.72 16.68 -14.29
CA LYS A 10 4.87 18.14 -14.20
C LYS A 10 6.34 18.59 -14.16
N GLN A 11 7.21 17.76 -13.59
CA GLN A 11 8.65 18.01 -13.62
C GLN A 11 9.30 17.64 -14.97
N LEU A 12 8.79 16.60 -15.65
CA LEU A 12 9.29 16.17 -16.97
C LEU A 12 8.79 17.07 -18.10
N GLN A 13 7.57 17.60 -17.97
CA GLN A 13 6.87 18.38 -18.99
C GLN A 13 6.09 19.53 -18.30
N PRO A 14 6.77 20.60 -17.90
CA PRO A 14 6.14 21.71 -17.16
C PRO A 14 4.95 22.36 -17.88
N ASP A 15 4.98 22.37 -19.22
CA ASP A 15 3.95 22.99 -20.06
C ASP A 15 2.71 22.11 -20.28
N TRP A 16 2.71 20.87 -19.80
CA TRP A 16 1.53 20.04 -19.94
C TRP A 16 0.41 20.49 -19.01
N GLU A 17 -0.78 20.60 -19.57
CA GLU A 17 -2.01 20.79 -18.81
C GLU A 17 -2.38 19.48 -18.12
N ILE A 18 -2.49 19.52 -16.79
CA ILE A 18 -2.89 18.37 -15.98
C ILE A 18 -4.20 18.71 -15.29
N ARG A 19 -5.20 17.84 -15.46
CA ARG A 19 -6.50 17.96 -14.79
C ARG A 19 -6.75 16.74 -13.93
N ILE A 20 -7.17 16.98 -12.68
CA ILE A 20 -7.44 15.96 -11.68
C ILE A 20 -8.91 16.04 -11.30
N PHE A 21 -9.62 14.92 -11.44
CA PHE A 21 -11.02 14.78 -11.06
C PHE A 21 -11.14 13.87 -9.85
N GLU A 22 -11.75 14.35 -8.79
CA GLU A 22 -12.04 13.57 -7.58
C GLU A 22 -13.55 13.58 -7.32
N ARG A 23 -14.12 12.42 -7.02
CA ARG A 23 -15.55 12.27 -6.74
C ARG A 23 -15.95 12.95 -5.43
N LEU A 24 -15.07 12.90 -4.44
CA LEU A 24 -15.28 13.55 -3.15
C LEU A 24 -14.84 15.02 -3.21
N ASP A 25 -15.12 15.77 -2.19
CA ASP A 25 -14.83 17.21 -2.13
C ASP A 25 -13.33 17.51 -2.08
N GLN A 26 -12.53 16.56 -1.60
CA GLN A 26 -11.08 16.69 -1.49
C GLN A 26 -10.38 15.34 -1.71
N VAL A 27 -9.07 15.38 -1.94
CA VAL A 27 -8.24 14.18 -2.12
C VAL A 27 -8.02 13.42 -0.82
N ALA A 28 -7.58 12.17 -0.94
CA ALA A 28 -7.13 11.32 0.15
C ALA A 28 -8.22 10.91 1.17
N LEU A 29 -9.48 10.88 0.78
CA LEU A 29 -10.59 10.46 1.67
C LEU A 29 -10.92 8.96 1.58
N GLU A 30 -10.39 8.23 0.60
CA GLU A 30 -10.56 6.78 0.44
C GLU A 30 -9.26 6.01 0.78
N SER A 31 -8.63 5.32 -0.16
CA SER A 31 -7.48 4.44 0.11
C SER A 31 -6.29 5.14 0.77
N SER A 32 -6.05 6.41 0.44
CA SER A 32 -4.95 7.20 1.02
C SER A 32 -5.32 7.85 2.36
N ASN A 33 -6.58 7.83 2.79
CA ASN A 33 -6.94 8.35 4.11
C ASN A 33 -6.10 7.65 5.20
N PRO A 34 -5.48 8.39 6.14
CA PRO A 34 -4.53 7.83 7.08
C PRO A 34 -5.10 6.72 7.98
N TRP A 35 -6.41 6.73 8.22
CA TRP A 35 -7.11 5.72 9.02
C TRP A 35 -7.71 4.57 8.19
N ASN A 36 -7.60 4.63 6.87
CA ASN A 36 -8.01 3.56 5.97
C ASN A 36 -6.88 2.57 5.64
N ASN A 37 -5.65 2.83 6.12
CA ASN A 37 -4.47 2.01 5.92
C ASN A 37 -3.55 2.07 7.15
N ALA A 38 -2.58 1.16 7.22
CA ALA A 38 -1.65 1.08 8.34
C ALA A 38 -0.49 2.10 8.28
N GLY A 39 -0.33 2.84 7.19
CA GLY A 39 0.76 3.79 7.00
C GLY A 39 2.15 3.18 7.00
N THR A 40 2.27 1.88 6.83
CA THR A 40 3.57 1.23 6.81
C THR A 40 4.32 1.61 5.54
N GLY A 41 5.53 2.12 5.69
CA GLY A 41 6.48 2.22 4.59
C GLY A 41 6.96 0.82 4.22
N HIS A 42 6.15 0.10 3.41
CA HIS A 42 6.38 -1.30 3.08
C HIS A 42 7.72 -1.51 2.41
N SER A 43 8.68 -2.01 3.17
CA SER A 43 10.06 -2.29 2.79
C SER A 43 10.47 -3.71 3.16
N ALA A 44 9.49 -4.58 3.43
CA ALA A 44 9.69 -5.98 3.84
C ALA A 44 10.56 -6.16 5.10
N LEU A 45 10.69 -5.13 5.93
CA LEU A 45 11.49 -5.18 7.15
C LEU A 45 10.79 -6.00 8.24
N CYS A 46 9.48 -5.88 8.37
CA CYS A 46 8.67 -6.57 9.38
C CYS A 46 7.65 -7.56 8.79
N GLU A 47 7.34 -7.49 7.51
CA GLU A 47 6.30 -8.33 6.90
C GLU A 47 6.82 -9.72 6.52
N LEU A 48 6.42 -10.73 7.25
CA LEU A 48 6.90 -12.11 7.12
C LEU A 48 6.42 -12.83 5.85
N ASN A 49 5.34 -12.37 5.24
CA ASN A 49 4.77 -12.95 4.02
C ASN A 49 5.65 -12.76 2.76
N TYR A 50 6.65 -11.87 2.80
CA TYR A 50 7.63 -11.70 1.71
C TYR A 50 8.82 -12.66 1.81
N THR A 51 8.87 -13.48 2.85
CA THR A 51 9.96 -14.43 3.10
C THR A 51 9.42 -15.84 3.37
N PRO A 52 8.73 -16.46 2.39
CA PRO A 52 8.16 -17.79 2.59
C PRO A 52 9.25 -18.84 2.78
N GLU A 53 8.93 -19.85 3.58
CA GLU A 53 9.76 -21.03 3.75
C GLU A 53 9.58 -21.98 2.57
N ARG A 54 10.69 -22.46 2.00
CA ARG A 54 10.70 -23.49 0.95
C ARG A 54 10.61 -24.89 1.55
N ALA A 55 10.33 -25.88 0.70
CA ALA A 55 10.20 -27.27 1.12
C ALA A 55 11.49 -27.87 1.74
N ASP A 56 12.66 -27.32 1.40
CA ASP A 56 13.96 -27.67 1.96
C ASP A 56 14.29 -26.96 3.27
N GLY A 57 13.37 -26.15 3.80
CA GLY A 57 13.54 -25.35 4.99
C GLY A 57 14.30 -24.03 4.79
N SER A 58 14.80 -23.73 3.59
CA SER A 58 15.42 -22.42 3.30
C SER A 58 14.39 -21.30 3.22
N ILE A 59 14.82 -20.07 3.48
CA ILE A 59 13.96 -18.88 3.40
C ILE A 59 14.17 -18.19 2.06
N GLU A 60 13.06 -17.99 1.32
CA GLU A 60 13.05 -17.22 0.07
C GLU A 60 13.05 -15.72 0.39
N ILE A 61 14.04 -14.97 -0.09
CA ILE A 61 14.18 -13.53 0.19
C ILE A 61 13.97 -12.62 -1.01
N ALA A 62 13.89 -13.14 -2.24
CA ALA A 62 13.82 -12.31 -3.44
C ALA A 62 12.60 -11.37 -3.45
N SER A 63 11.45 -11.81 -2.92
CA SER A 63 10.27 -10.96 -2.79
C SER A 63 10.48 -9.83 -1.79
N ALA A 64 11.17 -10.09 -0.68
CA ALA A 64 11.50 -9.07 0.33
C ALA A 64 12.46 -8.04 -0.23
N VAL A 65 13.53 -8.48 -0.93
CA VAL A 65 14.50 -7.62 -1.62
C VAL A 65 13.78 -6.72 -2.63
N LYS A 66 12.94 -7.30 -3.49
CA LYS A 66 12.18 -6.54 -4.49
C LYS A 66 11.29 -5.46 -3.87
N VAL A 67 10.57 -5.76 -2.80
CA VAL A 67 9.69 -4.78 -2.12
C VAL A 67 10.52 -3.69 -1.47
N ASN A 68 11.68 -4.02 -0.88
CA ASN A 68 12.59 -3.03 -0.32
C ASN A 68 13.10 -2.09 -1.41
N GLU A 69 13.63 -2.62 -2.52
CA GLU A 69 14.06 -1.84 -3.69
C GLU A 69 12.98 -0.83 -4.13
N GLN A 70 11.74 -1.29 -4.25
CA GLN A 70 10.63 -0.45 -4.66
C GLN A 70 10.34 0.68 -3.66
N PHE A 71 10.50 0.42 -2.37
CA PHE A 71 10.33 1.45 -1.35
C PHE A 71 11.48 2.45 -1.37
N GLN A 72 12.72 2.00 -1.58
CA GLN A 72 13.88 2.91 -1.72
C GLN A 72 13.72 3.86 -2.91
N VAL A 73 13.16 3.39 -4.03
CA VAL A 73 12.81 4.27 -5.17
C VAL A 73 11.81 5.36 -4.75
N SER A 74 10.81 5.01 -3.95
CA SER A 74 9.84 5.99 -3.44
C SER A 74 10.51 6.99 -2.48
N ARG A 75 11.38 6.52 -1.58
CA ARG A 75 12.15 7.38 -0.66
C ARG A 75 13.02 8.39 -1.41
N GLN A 76 13.72 7.96 -2.47
CA GLN A 76 14.54 8.84 -3.30
C GLN A 76 13.71 9.96 -3.91
N PHE A 77 12.56 9.63 -4.48
CA PHE A 77 11.67 10.64 -5.06
C PHE A 77 11.14 11.64 -4.01
N TRP A 78 10.73 11.16 -2.84
CA TRP A 78 10.26 12.04 -1.78
C TRP A 78 11.38 12.93 -1.23
N ALA A 79 12.58 12.38 -1.04
CA ALA A 79 13.77 13.14 -0.64
C ALA A 79 14.09 14.25 -1.67
N HIS A 80 14.11 13.90 -2.96
CA HIS A 80 14.28 14.90 -4.04
C HIS A 80 13.25 16.03 -3.96
N LEU A 81 11.98 15.72 -3.70
CA LEU A 81 10.94 16.74 -3.60
C LEU A 81 11.11 17.63 -2.36
N VAL A 82 11.57 17.09 -1.25
CA VAL A 82 11.89 17.86 -0.04
C VAL A 82 13.11 18.75 -0.28
N ASP A 83 14.21 18.18 -0.76
CA ASP A 83 15.47 18.90 -1.00
C ASP A 83 15.32 20.04 -2.03
N THR A 84 14.36 19.90 -2.94
CA THR A 84 14.05 20.93 -3.95
C THR A 84 12.89 21.85 -3.56
N GLY A 85 12.43 21.79 -2.32
CA GLY A 85 11.36 22.65 -1.78
C GLY A 85 9.97 22.42 -2.39
N LYS A 86 9.74 21.27 -3.02
CA LYS A 86 8.46 20.90 -3.63
C LYS A 86 7.51 20.18 -2.67
N LEU A 87 8.06 19.60 -1.62
CA LEU A 87 7.31 19.09 -0.46
C LEU A 87 7.72 19.88 0.79
N PRO A 88 6.80 20.03 1.76
CA PRO A 88 7.11 20.67 3.02
C PRO A 88 7.95 19.77 3.92
N GLU A 89 8.09 20.16 5.20
CA GLU A 89 8.76 19.41 6.26
C GLU A 89 8.38 17.95 6.25
N PRO A 90 9.35 17.01 6.17
CA PRO A 90 9.09 15.57 6.08
C PRO A 90 8.23 15.00 7.19
N SER A 91 8.39 15.49 8.42
CA SER A 91 7.63 15.05 9.60
C SER A 91 6.12 15.19 9.44
N SER A 92 5.66 16.02 8.50
CA SER A 92 4.25 16.19 8.16
C SER A 92 3.65 14.95 7.43
N PHE A 93 4.48 14.06 6.85
CA PHE A 93 3.98 12.90 6.11
C PHE A 93 4.78 11.60 6.31
N ILE A 94 6.02 11.66 6.82
CA ILE A 94 6.85 10.47 7.09
C ILE A 94 7.56 10.62 8.44
N ASN A 95 7.53 9.57 9.26
CA ASN A 95 8.11 9.57 10.59
C ASN A 95 8.96 8.31 10.81
N ALA A 96 10.11 8.45 11.48
CA ALA A 96 10.91 7.32 11.91
C ALA A 96 10.09 6.46 12.88
N THR A 97 9.92 5.19 12.56
CA THR A 97 9.16 4.24 13.36
C THR A 97 9.76 2.87 13.15
N ALA A 98 10.39 2.31 14.18
CA ALA A 98 11.04 1.01 14.05
C ALA A 98 10.06 -0.05 13.54
N HIS A 99 10.52 -0.89 12.61
CA HIS A 99 9.78 -2.06 12.16
C HIS A 99 10.24 -3.30 12.92
N MET A 100 9.30 -4.08 13.41
CA MET A 100 9.53 -5.30 14.16
C MET A 100 8.69 -6.43 13.60
N SER A 101 9.27 -7.64 13.53
CA SER A 101 8.48 -8.88 13.49
C SER A 101 8.47 -9.47 14.89
N PHE A 102 7.33 -9.96 15.36
CA PHE A 102 7.21 -10.61 16.64
C PHE A 102 6.41 -11.91 16.50
N VAL A 103 6.98 -12.99 17.01
CA VAL A 103 6.38 -14.33 16.94
C VAL A 103 6.46 -15.05 18.27
N TRP A 104 5.59 -16.06 18.42
CA TRP A 104 5.58 -16.98 19.58
C TRP A 104 5.34 -18.42 19.10
N GLY A 105 5.78 -19.36 19.94
CA GLY A 105 5.81 -20.79 19.65
C GLY A 105 7.10 -21.22 18.96
N ALA A 106 7.58 -22.44 19.26
CA ALA A 106 8.90 -22.94 18.88
C ALA A 106 9.13 -22.89 17.36
N ASP A 107 8.16 -23.35 16.54
CA ASP A 107 8.29 -23.38 15.08
C ASP A 107 8.39 -21.97 14.48
N ASN A 108 7.67 -20.99 15.05
CA ASN A 108 7.71 -19.61 14.58
C ASN A 108 9.01 -18.92 15.02
N VAL A 109 9.53 -19.24 16.18
CA VAL A 109 10.84 -18.76 16.66
C VAL A 109 11.95 -19.26 15.73
N ASP A 110 11.94 -20.55 15.41
CA ASP A 110 12.91 -21.14 14.47
C ASP A 110 12.81 -20.51 13.07
N TYR A 111 11.60 -20.35 12.55
CA TYR A 111 11.38 -19.65 11.27
C TYR A 111 11.96 -18.22 11.31
N LEU A 112 11.69 -17.45 12.37
CA LEU A 112 12.15 -16.04 12.44
C LEU A 112 13.67 -15.96 12.56
N ARG A 113 14.31 -16.91 13.26
CA ARG A 113 15.77 -17.03 13.34
C ARG A 113 16.36 -17.28 11.96
N ARG A 114 15.84 -18.27 11.20
CA ARG A 114 16.30 -18.56 9.83
C ARG A 114 16.06 -17.38 8.87
N ARG A 115 14.96 -16.66 9.02
CA ARG A 115 14.71 -15.43 8.27
C ARG A 115 15.75 -14.36 8.58
N PHE A 116 16.07 -14.14 9.84
CA PHE A 116 17.11 -13.21 10.25
C PHE A 116 18.46 -13.57 9.60
N GLU A 117 18.88 -14.83 9.71
CA GLU A 117 20.14 -15.30 9.12
C GLU A 117 20.18 -15.11 7.59
N ALA A 118 19.05 -15.25 6.91
CA ALA A 118 18.98 -15.07 5.46
C ALA A 118 19.03 -13.59 5.01
N LEU A 119 18.68 -12.64 5.90
CA LEU A 119 18.56 -11.22 5.55
C LEU A 119 19.68 -10.34 6.13
N LYS A 120 20.27 -10.68 7.27
CA LYS A 120 21.15 -9.81 8.07
C LYS A 120 22.33 -9.22 7.32
N ASP A 121 22.89 -9.96 6.36
CA ASP A 121 24.06 -9.56 5.59
C ASP A 121 23.70 -8.91 4.24
N HIS A 122 22.40 -8.79 3.95
CA HIS A 122 21.96 -8.19 2.69
C HIS A 122 21.95 -6.65 2.80
N PRO A 123 22.49 -5.89 1.81
CA PRO A 123 22.68 -4.43 1.90
C PRO A 123 21.43 -3.63 2.27
N LEU A 124 20.25 -4.07 1.79
CA LEU A 124 18.97 -3.39 2.05
C LEU A 124 18.38 -3.70 3.44
N PHE A 125 18.98 -4.62 4.20
CA PHE A 125 18.52 -5.02 5.54
C PHE A 125 19.56 -4.77 6.62
N GLY A 126 20.54 -3.92 6.33
CA GLY A 126 21.57 -3.52 7.29
C GLY A 126 20.98 -2.97 8.58
N GLY A 127 21.52 -3.37 9.72
CA GLY A 127 21.00 -2.98 11.03
C GLY A 127 19.80 -3.79 11.53
N LEU A 128 19.44 -4.90 10.87
CA LEU A 128 18.44 -5.84 11.36
C LEU A 128 18.96 -6.54 12.62
N GLU A 129 18.20 -6.46 13.70
CA GLU A 129 18.48 -7.08 15.01
C GLU A 129 17.54 -8.29 15.23
N TYR A 130 17.99 -9.28 16.04
CA TYR A 130 17.19 -10.44 16.44
C TYR A 130 17.36 -10.70 17.94
N SER A 131 16.29 -11.08 18.61
CA SER A 131 16.35 -11.52 20.01
C SER A 131 15.24 -12.51 20.36
N GLU A 132 15.55 -13.45 21.26
CA GLU A 132 14.61 -14.33 21.97
C GLU A 132 14.50 -13.92 23.45
N ASP A 133 15.30 -12.95 23.90
CA ASP A 133 15.29 -12.45 25.27
C ASP A 133 14.10 -11.50 25.50
N ALA A 134 13.24 -11.85 26.45
CA ALA A 134 12.05 -11.08 26.77
C ALA A 134 12.37 -9.66 27.25
N GLU A 135 13.48 -9.44 27.96
CA GLU A 135 13.86 -8.11 28.45
C GLU A 135 14.37 -7.23 27.31
N VAL A 136 15.13 -7.79 26.36
CA VAL A 136 15.54 -7.08 25.14
C VAL A 136 14.30 -6.68 24.33
N ILE A 137 13.38 -7.63 24.09
CA ILE A 137 12.15 -7.37 23.34
C ILE A 137 11.27 -6.34 24.08
N ARG A 138 11.20 -6.40 25.39
CA ARG A 138 10.51 -5.38 26.21
C ARG A 138 11.13 -4.00 26.06
N GLY A 139 12.46 -3.92 25.95
CA GLY A 139 13.16 -2.66 25.66
C GLY A 139 12.81 -2.09 24.29
N TRP A 140 12.59 -2.95 23.29
CA TRP A 140 12.20 -2.54 21.95
C TRP A 140 10.71 -2.14 21.85
N SER A 141 9.84 -2.86 22.56
CA SER A 141 8.39 -2.60 22.56
C SER A 141 7.77 -3.05 23.89
N PRO A 142 7.63 -2.13 24.86
CA PRO A 142 7.21 -2.43 26.22
C PRO A 142 5.87 -3.13 26.39
N LEU A 143 4.95 -2.99 25.41
CA LEU A 143 3.60 -3.57 25.51
C LEU A 143 3.55 -5.07 25.20
N LEU A 144 4.56 -5.64 24.54
CA LEU A 144 4.53 -7.02 24.05
C LEU A 144 4.74 -8.08 25.15
N ILE A 145 5.43 -7.76 26.21
CA ILE A 145 5.91 -8.73 27.20
C ILE A 145 5.06 -8.84 28.47
N PRO A 146 4.57 -7.74 29.08
CA PRO A 146 3.81 -7.82 30.33
C PRO A 146 2.58 -8.74 30.19
N GLY A 147 2.43 -9.69 31.13
CA GLY A 147 1.33 -10.65 31.14
C GLY A 147 1.59 -11.94 30.35
N ARG A 148 2.73 -12.08 29.65
CA ARG A 148 3.11 -13.35 28.99
C ARG A 148 3.62 -14.38 29.98
N ALA A 149 3.34 -15.65 29.67
CA ALA A 149 3.95 -16.74 30.40
C ALA A 149 5.46 -16.80 30.13
N LYS A 150 6.28 -16.87 31.18
CA LYS A 150 7.74 -16.92 31.03
C LYS A 150 8.26 -18.12 30.25
N SER A 151 7.49 -19.20 30.20
CA SER A 151 7.81 -20.43 29.45
C SER A 151 7.40 -20.38 27.96
N GLN A 152 6.72 -19.31 27.52
CA GLN A 152 6.33 -19.18 26.12
C GLN A 152 7.55 -18.83 25.26
N PRO A 153 7.95 -19.69 24.29
CA PRO A 153 8.98 -19.32 23.34
C PRO A 153 8.54 -18.09 22.53
N ILE A 154 9.38 -17.06 22.48
CA ILE A 154 9.15 -15.82 21.73
C ILE A 154 10.41 -15.44 20.98
N ALA A 155 10.24 -14.73 19.86
CA ALA A 155 11.33 -14.05 19.18
C ALA A 155 10.85 -12.80 18.50
N ALA A 156 11.76 -11.83 18.33
CA ALA A 156 11.51 -10.64 17.54
C ALA A 156 12.72 -10.30 16.68
N THR A 157 12.43 -9.67 15.52
CA THR A 157 13.41 -8.87 14.78
C THR A 157 13.04 -7.41 14.90
N ARG A 158 14.05 -6.52 14.84
CA ARG A 158 13.87 -5.06 14.87
C ARG A 158 14.82 -4.40 13.88
N ILE A 159 14.34 -3.35 13.25
CA ILE A 159 15.17 -2.44 12.45
C ILE A 159 14.71 -1.01 12.66
N ALA A 160 15.64 -0.11 12.97
CA ALA A 160 15.36 1.29 13.27
C ALA A 160 14.93 2.07 12.02
N ALA A 161 15.40 1.66 10.85
CA ALA A 161 15.11 2.29 9.54
C ALA A 161 13.66 2.17 9.05
N GLY A 162 12.76 1.61 9.86
CA GLY A 162 11.34 1.55 9.58
C GLY A 162 10.67 2.92 9.58
N THR A 163 9.51 3.03 8.95
CA THR A 163 8.79 4.30 8.81
C THR A 163 7.28 4.14 8.96
N ASP A 164 6.64 5.14 9.57
CA ASP A 164 5.21 5.42 9.44
C ASP A 164 5.00 6.53 8.42
N VAL A 165 4.11 6.32 7.45
CA VAL A 165 3.80 7.29 6.40
C VAL A 165 2.32 7.68 6.46
N ASP A 166 2.05 8.96 6.63
CA ASP A 166 0.73 9.53 6.37
C ASP A 166 0.55 9.74 4.87
N PHE A 167 0.03 8.69 4.19
CA PHE A 167 -0.24 8.76 2.75
C PHE A 167 -1.32 9.80 2.41
N GLY A 168 -2.16 10.17 3.37
CA GLY A 168 -3.13 11.24 3.21
C GLY A 168 -2.45 12.61 3.10
N ALA A 169 -1.58 12.92 4.05
CA ALA A 169 -0.78 14.14 4.05
C ALA A 169 0.10 14.21 2.80
N LEU A 170 0.84 13.15 2.49
CA LEU A 170 1.65 13.08 1.26
C LEU A 170 0.82 13.34 0.00
N THR A 171 -0.39 12.75 -0.10
CA THR A 171 -1.27 12.98 -1.26
C THR A 171 -1.76 14.43 -1.32
N ARG A 172 -2.11 15.03 -0.19
CA ARG A 172 -2.49 16.45 -0.11
C ARG A 172 -1.35 17.37 -0.53
N HIS A 173 -0.12 17.10 -0.06
CA HIS A 173 1.06 17.89 -0.42
C HIS A 173 1.40 17.78 -1.92
N LEU A 174 1.41 16.57 -2.48
CA LEU A 174 1.64 16.37 -3.92
C LEU A 174 0.56 17.06 -4.77
N THR A 175 -0.70 17.01 -4.33
CA THR A 175 -1.80 17.67 -5.04
C THR A 175 -1.66 19.19 -4.95
N ARG A 176 -1.29 19.74 -3.80
CA ARG A 176 -1.00 21.17 -3.63
C ARG A 176 0.13 21.61 -4.55
N TYR A 177 1.27 20.88 -4.56
CA TYR A 177 2.35 21.15 -5.51
C TYR A 177 1.85 21.22 -6.95
N LEU A 178 0.99 20.28 -7.37
CA LEU A 178 0.42 20.29 -8.72
C LEU A 178 -0.44 21.51 -8.99
N THR A 179 -1.34 21.88 -8.08
CA THR A 179 -2.21 23.05 -8.26
C THR A 179 -1.43 24.36 -8.24
N ASP A 180 -0.43 24.48 -7.39
CA ASP A 180 0.47 25.65 -7.33
C ASP A 180 1.31 25.79 -8.60
N ASN A 181 1.47 24.71 -9.37
CA ASN A 181 2.17 24.69 -10.66
C ASN A 181 1.21 24.57 -11.87
N GLY A 182 -0.04 25.01 -11.72
CA GLY A 182 -1.00 25.17 -12.81
C GLY A 182 -1.79 23.92 -13.21
N ALA A 183 -1.80 22.86 -12.38
CA ALA A 183 -2.74 21.78 -12.57
C ALA A 183 -4.14 22.17 -12.06
N GLU A 184 -5.19 21.75 -12.76
CA GLU A 184 -6.57 21.98 -12.33
C GLU A 184 -7.07 20.80 -11.48
N PHE A 185 -7.54 21.08 -10.28
CA PHE A 185 -8.23 20.11 -9.42
C PHE A 185 -9.73 20.41 -9.39
N THR A 186 -10.54 19.38 -9.64
CA THR A 186 -12.01 19.44 -9.55
C THR A 186 -12.49 18.38 -8.57
N GLY A 187 -12.88 18.80 -7.38
CA GLY A 187 -13.58 17.97 -6.39
C GLY A 187 -15.07 17.86 -6.70
N ASN A 188 -15.78 16.94 -6.02
CA ASN A 188 -17.18 16.61 -6.28
C ASN A 188 -17.46 16.24 -7.74
N ALA A 189 -16.45 15.76 -8.46
CA ALA A 189 -16.48 15.48 -9.89
C ALA A 189 -16.47 13.96 -10.13
N ARG A 190 -17.63 13.35 -10.19
CA ARG A 190 -17.76 11.94 -10.47
C ARG A 190 -17.56 11.64 -11.95
N VAL A 191 -16.41 11.09 -12.31
CA VAL A 191 -16.18 10.60 -13.67
C VAL A 191 -17.12 9.43 -13.94
N THR A 192 -17.97 9.60 -14.95
CA THR A 192 -19.02 8.64 -15.32
C THR A 192 -18.63 7.80 -16.52
N ASN A 193 -17.78 8.33 -17.39
CA ASN A 193 -17.38 7.66 -18.63
C ASN A 193 -16.01 8.15 -19.13
N VAL A 194 -15.28 7.25 -19.81
CA VAL A 194 -14.05 7.55 -20.55
C VAL A 194 -14.16 6.85 -21.89
N LYS A 195 -14.18 7.59 -23.01
CA LYS A 195 -14.35 7.01 -24.35
C LYS A 195 -13.42 7.63 -25.38
N ARG A 196 -12.89 6.79 -26.26
CA ARG A 196 -12.10 7.25 -27.42
C ARG A 196 -12.95 8.11 -28.35
N ARG A 197 -12.39 9.27 -28.76
CA ARG A 197 -12.94 10.20 -29.73
C ARG A 197 -11.83 10.63 -30.70
N LYS A 198 -11.71 9.98 -31.83
CA LYS A 198 -10.56 10.12 -32.74
C LYS A 198 -9.27 9.83 -32.00
N ASP A 199 -8.36 10.79 -31.91
CA ASP A 199 -7.05 10.68 -31.27
C ASP A 199 -7.04 11.10 -29.80
N LEU A 200 -8.21 11.47 -29.25
CA LEU A 200 -8.38 11.93 -27.87
C LEU A 200 -9.27 11.00 -27.07
N TRP A 201 -9.19 11.11 -25.76
CA TRP A 201 -10.10 10.46 -24.81
C TRP A 201 -11.06 11.50 -24.25
N ARG A 202 -12.36 11.29 -24.46
CA ARG A 202 -13.39 12.08 -23.77
C ARG A 202 -13.62 11.53 -22.38
N VAL A 203 -13.28 12.33 -21.37
CA VAL A 203 -13.57 12.11 -19.96
C VAL A 203 -14.86 12.87 -19.64
N SER A 204 -15.93 12.15 -19.28
CA SER A 204 -17.19 12.75 -18.89
C SER A 204 -17.41 12.59 -17.40
N TRP A 205 -17.82 13.66 -16.73
CA TRP A 205 -18.13 13.62 -15.30
C TRP A 205 -19.43 14.37 -14.99
N ARG A 206 -19.95 14.12 -13.82
CA ARG A 206 -21.03 14.90 -13.22
C ARG A 206 -20.56 15.55 -11.95
N ASP A 207 -20.99 16.76 -11.70
CA ASP A 207 -20.95 17.39 -10.40
C ASP A 207 -21.86 16.60 -9.44
N GLU A 208 -21.33 16.13 -8.33
CA GLU A 208 -22.10 15.36 -7.33
C GLU A 208 -23.14 16.22 -6.62
N VAL A 209 -22.96 17.54 -6.56
CA VAL A 209 -23.91 18.48 -5.91
C VAL A 209 -24.99 18.89 -6.90
N GLY A 210 -24.62 19.46 -8.04
CA GLY A 210 -25.55 19.99 -9.05
C GLY A 210 -26.03 18.96 -10.08
N GLN A 211 -25.45 17.75 -10.09
CA GLN A 211 -25.72 16.69 -11.08
C GLN A 211 -25.53 17.13 -12.54
N THR A 212 -24.80 18.24 -12.76
CA THR A 212 -24.55 18.81 -14.08
C THR A 212 -23.52 17.97 -14.85
N PRO A 213 -23.80 17.60 -16.10
CA PRO A 213 -22.85 16.85 -16.91
C PRO A 213 -21.79 17.77 -17.54
N HIS A 214 -20.55 17.31 -17.49
CA HIS A 214 -19.38 17.98 -18.08
C HIS A 214 -18.52 16.99 -18.86
N PHE A 215 -17.64 17.48 -19.69
CA PHE A 215 -16.61 16.67 -20.33
C PHE A 215 -15.35 17.48 -20.64
N VAL A 216 -14.24 16.78 -20.83
CA VAL A 216 -12.99 17.27 -21.38
C VAL A 216 -12.40 16.21 -22.31
N ASP A 217 -11.69 16.64 -23.33
CA ASP A 217 -10.95 15.75 -24.23
C ASP A 217 -9.45 15.82 -23.85
N ALA A 218 -8.82 14.65 -23.67
CA ALA A 218 -7.43 14.52 -23.24
C ALA A 218 -6.63 13.60 -24.16
N ARG A 219 -5.33 13.87 -24.32
CA ARG A 219 -4.42 13.01 -25.09
C ARG A 219 -4.04 11.74 -24.35
N PHE A 220 -3.90 11.85 -23.04
CA PHE A 220 -3.57 10.75 -22.13
C PHE A 220 -4.50 10.77 -20.92
N VAL A 221 -4.92 9.59 -20.46
CA VAL A 221 -5.77 9.44 -19.28
C VAL A 221 -5.17 8.40 -18.34
N PHE A 222 -4.97 8.76 -17.08
CA PHE A 222 -4.67 7.81 -16.03
C PHE A 222 -5.89 7.60 -15.12
N VAL A 223 -6.35 6.37 -15.01
CA VAL A 223 -7.49 5.98 -14.17
C VAL A 223 -6.97 5.51 -12.80
N GLY A 224 -6.80 6.47 -11.89
CA GLY A 224 -6.36 6.23 -10.52
C GLY A 224 -7.50 6.19 -9.49
N ALA A 225 -8.67 5.68 -9.88
CA ALA A 225 -9.92 5.75 -9.12
C ALA A 225 -10.08 4.64 -8.05
N GLY A 226 -8.97 4.05 -7.57
CA GLY A 226 -9.02 2.97 -6.58
C GLY A 226 -9.90 1.81 -7.04
N GLY A 227 -10.81 1.34 -6.20
CA GLY A 227 -11.73 0.25 -6.56
C GLY A 227 -12.60 0.53 -7.78
N TYR A 228 -12.90 1.81 -8.10
CA TYR A 228 -13.68 2.17 -9.28
C TYR A 228 -12.89 2.17 -10.59
N ALA A 229 -11.57 2.01 -10.54
CA ALA A 229 -10.73 1.98 -11.74
C ALA A 229 -11.16 0.89 -12.72
N LEU A 230 -11.49 -0.31 -12.24
CA LEU A 230 -12.01 -1.41 -13.05
C LEU A 230 -13.21 -0.99 -13.90
N GLY A 231 -14.22 -0.38 -13.28
CA GLY A 231 -15.44 0.03 -13.98
C GLY A 231 -15.20 1.12 -15.04
N LEU A 232 -14.30 2.07 -14.79
CA LEU A 232 -13.95 3.13 -15.75
C LEU A 232 -13.13 2.56 -16.91
N LEU A 233 -12.17 1.67 -16.64
CA LEU A 233 -11.42 0.97 -17.69
C LEU A 233 -12.33 0.08 -18.56
N GLN A 234 -13.31 -0.61 -17.96
CA GLN A 234 -14.31 -1.35 -18.73
C GLN A 234 -15.14 -0.44 -19.65
N LYS A 235 -15.50 0.76 -19.19
CA LYS A 235 -16.23 1.76 -20.00
C LYS A 235 -15.38 2.36 -21.11
N SER A 236 -14.05 2.42 -20.96
CA SER A 236 -13.16 2.92 -22.02
C SER A 236 -13.19 2.03 -23.27
N GLY A 237 -13.50 0.74 -23.10
CA GLY A 237 -13.60 -0.22 -24.19
C GLY A 237 -12.26 -0.77 -24.67
N ILE A 238 -11.15 -0.51 -23.98
CA ILE A 238 -9.85 -1.09 -24.31
C ILE A 238 -9.88 -2.62 -24.18
N LYS A 239 -9.14 -3.31 -25.03
CA LYS A 239 -9.15 -4.78 -25.07
C LYS A 239 -8.44 -5.39 -23.87
N GLU A 240 -7.46 -4.69 -23.35
CA GLU A 240 -6.56 -5.10 -22.27
C GLU A 240 -7.27 -5.30 -20.94
N ILE A 241 -8.44 -4.66 -20.72
CA ILE A 241 -9.24 -4.84 -19.51
C ILE A 241 -10.12 -6.10 -19.52
N ARG A 242 -10.21 -6.79 -20.69
CA ARG A 242 -11.07 -7.96 -20.82
C ARG A 242 -10.56 -9.13 -19.97
N GLY A 243 -11.46 -9.75 -19.22
CA GLY A 243 -11.12 -10.86 -18.31
C GLY A 243 -10.68 -10.42 -16.91
N PHE A 244 -10.53 -9.10 -16.69
CA PHE A 244 -10.30 -8.59 -15.34
C PHE A 244 -11.60 -8.48 -14.53
N GLY A 245 -11.53 -8.86 -13.26
CA GLY A 245 -12.58 -8.70 -12.27
C GLY A 245 -12.02 -8.14 -10.97
N GLY A 246 -12.89 -7.84 -10.02
CA GLY A 246 -12.52 -7.37 -8.69
C GLY A 246 -13.09 -8.28 -7.61
N PHE A 247 -12.29 -8.59 -6.60
CA PHE A 247 -12.71 -9.25 -5.37
C PHE A 247 -12.55 -8.27 -4.20
N PRO A 248 -13.63 -7.68 -3.70
CA PRO A 248 -13.55 -6.67 -2.66
C PRO A 248 -13.37 -7.30 -1.28
N VAL A 249 -12.41 -6.75 -0.54
CA VAL A 249 -12.10 -7.11 0.84
C VAL A 249 -12.21 -5.85 1.68
N SER A 250 -13.04 -5.89 2.71
CA SER A 250 -13.10 -4.85 3.74
C SER A 250 -12.10 -5.11 4.85
N GLY A 251 -11.90 -4.13 5.71
CA GLY A 251 -11.07 -4.27 6.89
C GLY A 251 -11.58 -3.40 8.03
N GLU A 252 -11.20 -3.80 9.23
CA GLU A 252 -11.41 -3.01 10.46
C GLU A 252 -10.13 -3.01 11.26
N PHE A 253 -9.94 -1.97 12.07
CA PHE A 253 -8.87 -1.90 13.07
C PHE A 253 -9.46 -1.59 14.44
N LEU A 254 -8.78 -2.02 15.48
CA LEU A 254 -8.89 -1.42 16.80
C LEU A 254 -7.90 -0.25 16.86
N ARG A 255 -8.33 0.85 17.44
CA ARG A 255 -7.51 2.05 17.63
C ARG A 255 -7.58 2.50 19.09
N THR A 256 -6.46 3.03 19.59
CA THR A 256 -6.41 3.76 20.86
C THR A 256 -5.67 5.08 20.69
N ASP A 257 -6.22 6.11 21.31
CA ASP A 257 -5.60 7.44 21.47
C ASP A 257 -5.25 7.71 22.93
N ASN A 258 -5.38 6.70 23.84
CA ASN A 258 -5.01 6.86 25.25
C ASN A 258 -3.49 7.13 25.34
N PRO A 259 -3.07 8.33 25.80
CA PRO A 259 -1.67 8.74 25.79
C PRO A 259 -0.80 7.84 26.67
N GLU A 260 -1.35 7.26 27.76
CA GLU A 260 -0.61 6.35 28.64
C GLU A 260 -0.30 5.00 27.93
N VAL A 261 -1.17 4.56 27.04
CA VAL A 261 -0.95 3.35 26.23
C VAL A 261 -0.03 3.67 25.05
N VAL A 262 -0.30 4.76 24.34
CA VAL A 262 0.46 5.18 23.15
C VAL A 262 1.93 5.45 23.47
N ALA A 263 2.24 6.11 24.59
CA ALA A 263 3.62 6.42 24.99
C ALA A 263 4.50 5.18 25.24
N ARG A 264 3.90 4.00 25.40
CA ARG A 264 4.61 2.74 25.66
C ARG A 264 4.84 1.88 24.40
N HIS A 265 4.54 2.42 23.21
CA HIS A 265 4.74 1.68 21.95
C HIS A 265 5.32 2.59 20.88
N VAL A 266 6.48 2.21 20.35
CA VAL A 266 7.30 3.05 19.45
C VAL A 266 7.60 2.39 18.11
N ALA A 267 6.89 1.32 17.77
CA ALA A 267 7.19 0.49 16.60
C ALA A 267 5.94 0.12 15.80
N LYS A 268 6.18 -0.43 14.62
CA LYS A 268 5.21 -1.24 13.87
C LYS A 268 5.58 -2.70 14.09
N VAL A 269 4.72 -3.46 14.77
CA VAL A 269 5.00 -4.84 15.14
C VAL A 269 4.09 -5.78 14.38
N TYR A 270 4.66 -6.54 13.46
CA TYR A 270 3.96 -7.53 12.63
C TYR A 270 4.13 -8.93 13.18
N GLY A 271 3.02 -9.67 13.26
CA GLY A 271 3.01 -11.08 13.58
C GLY A 271 3.14 -11.97 12.35
N LYS A 272 2.99 -13.26 12.56
CA LYS A 272 2.85 -14.25 11.49
C LYS A 272 1.36 -14.52 11.24
N ALA A 273 0.97 -14.56 9.98
CA ALA A 273 -0.39 -14.91 9.61
C ALA A 273 -0.72 -16.33 10.10
N SER A 274 -1.93 -16.54 10.60
CA SER A 274 -2.41 -17.89 10.94
C SER A 274 -2.43 -18.75 9.69
N VAL A 275 -2.21 -20.05 9.84
CA VAL A 275 -2.26 -21.02 8.74
C VAL A 275 -3.61 -20.91 8.01
N GLY A 276 -3.57 -20.72 6.69
CA GLY A 276 -4.77 -20.55 5.86
C GLY A 276 -5.34 -19.13 5.77
N SER A 277 -4.80 -18.17 6.51
CA SER A 277 -5.20 -16.76 6.37
C SER A 277 -4.58 -16.13 5.11
N PRO A 278 -5.29 -15.20 4.46
CA PRO A 278 -4.70 -14.49 3.32
C PRO A 278 -3.55 -13.58 3.78
N PRO A 279 -2.53 -13.35 2.94
CA PRO A 279 -1.35 -12.53 3.29
C PRO A 279 -1.69 -11.12 3.79
N MET A 280 -2.85 -10.60 3.43
CA MET A 280 -3.31 -9.25 3.80
C MET A 280 -3.95 -9.15 5.18
N SER A 281 -4.12 -10.27 5.87
CA SER A 281 -4.70 -10.35 7.22
C SER A 281 -3.66 -10.68 8.29
N VAL A 282 -2.40 -10.39 8.02
CA VAL A 282 -1.33 -10.47 9.02
C VAL A 282 -1.66 -9.48 10.14
N PRO A 283 -1.83 -9.93 11.38
CA PRO A 283 -2.09 -9.00 12.48
C PRO A 283 -0.83 -8.20 12.81
N HIS A 284 -1.03 -6.91 13.10
CA HIS A 284 0.06 -6.01 13.50
C HIS A 284 -0.43 -4.96 14.48
N LEU A 285 0.45 -4.56 15.39
CA LEU A 285 0.26 -3.47 16.35
C LEU A 285 1.17 -2.31 15.94
N ASP A 286 0.59 -1.22 15.50
CA ASP A 286 1.32 -0.12 14.87
C ASP A 286 1.21 1.18 15.65
N LEU A 287 2.36 1.82 15.86
CA LEU A 287 2.37 3.26 16.08
C LEU A 287 2.02 3.95 14.76
N ARG A 288 1.08 4.88 14.81
CA ARG A 288 0.68 5.77 13.73
C ARG A 288 0.90 7.21 14.15
N VAL A 289 1.44 8.03 13.25
CA VAL A 289 1.52 9.48 13.43
C VAL A 289 0.71 10.13 12.32
N VAL A 290 -0.42 10.73 12.68
CA VAL A 290 -1.35 11.37 11.74
C VAL A 290 -1.55 12.81 12.14
N ASP A 291 -1.27 13.74 11.22
CA ASP A 291 -1.29 15.18 11.50
C ASP A 291 -0.50 15.55 12.77
N GLY A 292 0.67 14.90 12.96
CA GLY A 292 1.56 15.07 14.11
C GLY A 292 1.10 14.40 15.42
N THR A 293 -0.04 13.73 15.43
CA THR A 293 -0.61 13.11 16.64
C THR A 293 -0.39 11.59 16.63
N PRO A 294 0.29 11.01 17.64
CA PRO A 294 0.50 9.58 17.74
C PRO A 294 -0.75 8.84 18.23
N SER A 295 -0.98 7.66 17.69
CA SER A 295 -2.05 6.73 18.06
C SER A 295 -1.58 5.30 17.86
N LEU A 296 -2.22 4.30 18.48
CA LEU A 296 -1.96 2.91 18.13
C LEU A 296 -3.12 2.31 17.33
N MET A 297 -2.78 1.49 16.37
CA MET A 297 -3.73 0.68 15.61
C MET A 297 -3.37 -0.79 15.69
N PHE A 298 -4.38 -1.66 15.84
CA PHE A 298 -4.23 -3.11 15.78
C PHE A 298 -5.19 -3.72 14.76
N GLY A 299 -4.69 -4.62 13.93
CA GLY A 299 -5.43 -5.33 12.88
C GLY A 299 -4.52 -5.65 11.68
N PRO A 300 -5.05 -5.70 10.46
CA PRO A 300 -6.46 -5.56 10.09
C PRO A 300 -7.30 -6.82 10.39
N TYR A 301 -8.54 -6.64 10.72
CA TYR A 301 -9.55 -7.69 10.70
C TYR A 301 -10.19 -7.68 9.31
N ALA A 302 -9.82 -8.63 8.48
CA ALA A 302 -10.33 -8.70 7.13
C ALA A 302 -11.80 -9.16 7.12
N GLY A 303 -12.60 -8.60 6.23
CA GLY A 303 -13.99 -8.97 6.01
C GLY A 303 -14.35 -8.90 4.55
N PHE A 304 -15.54 -9.35 4.19
CA PHE A 304 -16.10 -9.19 2.85
C PHE A 304 -17.06 -8.01 2.81
N SER A 305 -16.99 -7.22 1.75
CA SER A 305 -17.98 -6.19 1.43
C SER A 305 -18.11 -6.08 -0.09
N PRO A 306 -19.31 -6.06 -0.66
CA PRO A 306 -19.47 -5.90 -2.11
C PRO A 306 -19.16 -4.48 -2.60
N LYS A 307 -18.91 -3.53 -1.72
CA LYS A 307 -18.49 -2.17 -2.05
C LYS A 307 -17.04 -2.15 -2.53
N PHE A 308 -16.74 -1.37 -3.54
CA PHE A 308 -15.39 -1.17 -4.04
C PHE A 308 -14.65 0.00 -3.39
N LEU A 309 -15.39 0.93 -2.82
CA LEU A 309 -14.88 2.03 -1.99
C LEU A 309 -15.68 2.10 -0.68
N LYS A 310 -15.12 2.71 0.35
CA LYS A 310 -15.81 2.92 1.64
C LYS A 310 -17.11 3.72 1.45
N THR A 311 -17.08 4.72 0.58
CA THR A 311 -18.23 5.52 0.15
C THR A 311 -18.96 4.93 -1.06
N GLY A 312 -18.63 3.69 -1.46
CA GLY A 312 -19.22 2.99 -2.59
C GLY A 312 -20.59 2.39 -2.32
N SER A 313 -21.13 1.72 -3.34
CA SER A 313 -22.43 1.03 -3.31
C SER A 313 -22.26 -0.48 -3.09
N VAL A 314 -23.21 -1.11 -2.42
CA VAL A 314 -23.31 -2.58 -2.32
C VAL A 314 -23.51 -3.25 -3.68
N LEU A 315 -23.85 -2.49 -4.69
CA LEU A 315 -23.98 -2.97 -6.08
C LEU A 315 -22.68 -2.94 -6.88
N ASP A 316 -21.58 -2.38 -6.35
CA ASP A 316 -20.35 -2.17 -7.11
C ASP A 316 -19.77 -3.48 -7.67
N LEU A 317 -19.74 -4.54 -6.87
CA LEU A 317 -19.28 -5.87 -7.30
C LEU A 317 -20.13 -6.37 -8.47
N PHE A 318 -21.45 -6.35 -8.33
CA PHE A 318 -22.38 -6.85 -9.36
C PHE A 318 -22.31 -5.99 -10.63
N ALA A 319 -22.20 -4.67 -10.47
CA ALA A 319 -22.05 -3.73 -11.59
C ALA A 319 -20.71 -3.88 -12.33
N SER A 320 -19.72 -4.56 -11.76
CA SER A 320 -18.44 -4.86 -12.43
C SER A 320 -18.47 -6.11 -13.29
N ILE A 321 -19.50 -6.96 -13.15
CA ILE A 321 -19.63 -8.20 -13.91
C ILE A 321 -19.94 -7.90 -15.38
N ARG A 322 -19.17 -8.53 -16.28
CA ARG A 322 -19.32 -8.47 -17.74
C ARG A 322 -19.19 -9.88 -18.32
N TRP A 323 -19.69 -10.11 -19.52
CA TRP A 323 -19.58 -11.40 -20.18
C TRP A 323 -18.14 -11.91 -20.27
N HIS A 324 -17.18 -11.01 -20.50
CA HIS A 324 -15.78 -11.37 -20.65
C HIS A 324 -15.04 -11.68 -19.35
N ASN A 325 -15.61 -11.35 -18.18
CA ASN A 325 -14.98 -11.62 -16.88
C ASN A 325 -15.79 -12.57 -15.99
N LEU A 326 -16.98 -13.00 -16.41
CA LEU A 326 -17.84 -13.88 -15.62
C LEU A 326 -17.13 -15.20 -15.31
N VAL A 327 -16.56 -15.88 -16.33
CA VAL A 327 -15.81 -17.13 -16.12
C VAL A 327 -14.61 -16.95 -15.20
N PRO A 328 -13.70 -15.97 -15.40
CA PRO A 328 -12.64 -15.66 -14.46
C PRO A 328 -13.11 -15.42 -13.02
N MET A 329 -14.20 -14.68 -12.83
CA MET A 329 -14.72 -14.38 -11.49
C MET A 329 -15.26 -15.63 -10.79
N VAL A 330 -16.03 -16.46 -11.50
CA VAL A 330 -16.56 -17.72 -10.94
C VAL A 330 -15.41 -18.70 -10.62
N ALA A 331 -14.45 -18.86 -11.53
CA ALA A 331 -13.31 -19.73 -11.33
C ALA A 331 -12.43 -19.29 -10.15
N ALA A 332 -12.15 -17.99 -10.04
CA ALA A 332 -11.40 -17.44 -8.90
C ALA A 332 -12.16 -17.62 -7.58
N GLY A 333 -13.48 -17.41 -7.56
CA GLY A 333 -14.31 -17.65 -6.38
C GLY A 333 -14.29 -19.12 -5.94
N ALA A 334 -14.47 -20.05 -6.88
CA ALA A 334 -14.43 -21.47 -6.61
C ALA A 334 -13.06 -21.98 -6.12
N SER A 335 -11.98 -21.45 -6.70
CA SER A 335 -10.60 -21.79 -6.30
C SER A 335 -10.18 -21.22 -4.94
N ASN A 336 -10.94 -20.25 -4.40
CA ASN A 336 -10.62 -19.55 -3.14
C ASN A 336 -11.75 -19.67 -2.10
N LEU A 337 -12.49 -20.79 -2.07
CA LEU A 337 -13.58 -20.99 -1.12
C LEU A 337 -13.14 -20.91 0.35
N SER A 338 -11.92 -21.34 0.67
CA SER A 338 -11.34 -21.21 2.01
C SER A 338 -11.21 -19.75 2.42
N LEU A 339 -10.74 -18.88 1.51
CA LEU A 339 -10.67 -17.44 1.71
C LEU A 339 -12.08 -16.84 1.92
N VAL A 340 -13.05 -17.22 1.09
CA VAL A 340 -14.43 -16.72 1.22
C VAL A 340 -15.01 -17.12 2.59
N ARG A 341 -14.85 -18.38 3.02
CA ARG A 341 -15.29 -18.84 4.34
C ARG A 341 -14.59 -18.10 5.48
N TYR A 342 -13.27 -17.87 5.35
CA TYR A 342 -12.50 -17.09 6.31
C TYR A 342 -13.08 -15.68 6.45
N LEU A 343 -13.29 -14.96 5.34
CA LEU A 343 -13.82 -13.59 5.34
C LEU A 343 -15.24 -13.51 5.92
N LEU A 344 -16.10 -14.49 5.62
CA LEU A 344 -17.44 -14.57 6.23
C LEU A 344 -17.37 -14.86 7.73
N GLY A 345 -16.46 -15.73 8.17
CA GLY A 345 -16.18 -15.98 9.59
C GLY A 345 -15.71 -14.73 10.32
N GLN A 346 -14.85 -13.93 9.70
CA GLN A 346 -14.38 -12.67 10.27
C GLN A 346 -15.47 -11.60 10.40
N LEU A 347 -16.45 -11.59 9.48
CA LEU A 347 -17.64 -10.73 9.61
C LEU A 347 -18.50 -11.11 10.82
N ALA A 348 -18.60 -12.40 11.10
CA ALA A 348 -19.36 -12.94 12.22
C ALA A 348 -18.59 -12.88 13.56
N ALA A 349 -17.28 -12.59 13.53
CA ALA A 349 -16.44 -12.52 14.72
C ALA A 349 -16.92 -11.47 15.71
N SER A 350 -17.10 -11.87 16.96
CA SER A 350 -17.53 -10.98 18.03
C SER A 350 -16.44 -9.92 18.36
N ARG A 351 -16.84 -8.85 19.05
CA ARG A 351 -15.89 -7.86 19.57
C ARG A 351 -14.83 -8.53 20.46
N ASN A 352 -15.24 -9.47 21.30
CA ASN A 352 -14.33 -10.19 22.20
C ASN A 352 -13.30 -11.01 21.42
N THR A 353 -13.71 -11.76 20.41
CA THR A 353 -12.81 -12.55 19.56
C THR A 353 -11.75 -11.68 18.88
N LYS A 354 -12.15 -10.49 18.38
CA LYS A 354 -11.22 -9.52 17.80
C LYS A 354 -10.26 -8.97 18.86
N PHE A 355 -10.77 -8.70 20.03
CA PHE A 355 -9.96 -8.19 21.13
C PHE A 355 -8.97 -9.24 21.68
N ASP A 356 -9.34 -10.51 21.69
CA ASP A 356 -8.44 -11.60 22.08
C ASP A 356 -7.24 -11.71 21.13
N ALA A 357 -7.40 -11.43 19.83
CA ALA A 357 -6.27 -11.35 18.91
C ALA A 357 -5.30 -10.18 19.24
N LEU A 358 -5.80 -9.04 19.75
CA LEU A 358 -4.93 -7.99 20.27
C LEU A 358 -4.16 -8.47 21.52
N ARG A 359 -4.81 -9.24 22.38
CA ARG A 359 -4.16 -9.79 23.59
C ARG A 359 -3.05 -10.80 23.27
N GLU A 360 -3.05 -11.39 22.10
CA GLU A 360 -1.90 -12.19 21.66
C GLU A 360 -0.63 -11.34 21.48
N PHE A 361 -0.76 -10.05 21.16
CA PHE A 361 0.34 -9.08 21.08
C PHE A 361 0.55 -8.34 22.40
N MET A 362 -0.49 -7.86 22.98
CA MET A 362 -0.52 -7.06 24.22
C MET A 362 -1.42 -7.75 25.27
N PRO A 363 -0.90 -8.74 26.05
CA PRO A 363 -1.73 -9.55 26.95
C PRO A 363 -2.52 -8.72 27.97
N ASN A 364 -1.98 -7.60 28.43
CA ASN A 364 -2.62 -6.69 29.38
C ASN A 364 -3.44 -5.57 28.70
N ALA A 365 -3.91 -5.77 27.46
CA ALA A 365 -4.79 -4.80 26.81
C ALA A 365 -6.12 -4.67 27.57
N ASP A 366 -6.52 -3.42 27.88
CA ASP A 366 -7.83 -3.11 28.44
C ASP A 366 -8.82 -2.75 27.33
N PRO A 367 -9.97 -3.45 27.19
CA PRO A 367 -10.99 -3.12 26.21
C PRO A 367 -11.54 -1.69 26.28
N ALA A 368 -11.45 -1.02 27.44
CA ALA A 368 -11.90 0.34 27.62
C ALA A 368 -11.07 1.38 26.85
N ASP A 369 -9.78 1.06 26.59
CA ASP A 369 -8.87 1.96 25.86
C ASP A 369 -9.06 1.92 24.35
N TRP A 370 -9.77 0.93 23.80
CA TRP A 370 -9.79 0.65 22.38
C TRP A 370 -11.18 0.79 21.75
N TYR A 371 -11.20 1.41 20.60
CA TYR A 371 -12.42 1.51 19.78
C TYR A 371 -12.18 1.03 18.35
N ARG A 372 -13.26 0.62 17.69
CA ARG A 372 -13.21 0.09 16.33
C ARG A 372 -13.30 1.19 15.30
N ILE A 373 -12.47 1.11 14.27
CA ILE A 373 -12.54 1.94 13.08
C ILE A 373 -12.64 1.06 11.82
N THR A 374 -13.38 1.54 10.82
CA THR A 374 -13.48 0.87 9.52
C THR A 374 -12.33 1.32 8.62
N ALA A 375 -11.56 0.37 8.12
CA ALA A 375 -10.50 0.59 7.15
C ALA A 375 -11.04 0.89 5.73
N GLY A 376 -10.13 1.21 4.82
CA GLY A 376 -10.43 1.33 3.39
C GLY A 376 -10.79 -0.01 2.75
N GLN A 377 -11.50 0.04 1.62
CA GLN A 377 -11.79 -1.15 0.81
C GLN A 377 -10.57 -1.52 -0.03
N ARG A 378 -10.32 -2.82 -0.15
CA ARG A 378 -9.28 -3.39 -1.01
C ARG A 378 -9.94 -4.22 -2.09
N VAL A 379 -9.81 -3.84 -3.35
CA VAL A 379 -10.33 -4.62 -4.47
C VAL A 379 -9.18 -5.39 -5.07
N GLN A 380 -9.10 -6.67 -4.74
CA GLN A 380 -8.08 -7.58 -5.30
C GLN A 380 -8.40 -7.88 -6.76
N VAL A 381 -7.36 -8.03 -7.55
CA VAL A 381 -7.49 -8.30 -8.99
C VAL A 381 -7.86 -9.76 -9.22
N ILE A 382 -8.92 -9.98 -9.98
CA ILE A 382 -9.16 -11.26 -10.63
C ILE A 382 -8.69 -11.16 -12.06
N LYS A 383 -7.91 -12.14 -12.51
CA LYS A 383 -7.32 -12.19 -13.86
C LYS A 383 -7.68 -13.49 -14.55
N LYS A 384 -7.95 -13.42 -15.85
CA LYS A 384 -8.10 -14.63 -16.66
C LYS A 384 -6.80 -15.43 -16.65
N ASP A 385 -6.93 -16.74 -16.43
CA ASP A 385 -5.83 -17.69 -16.48
C ASP A 385 -6.15 -18.81 -17.47
N ALA A 386 -5.17 -19.19 -18.27
CA ALA A 386 -5.36 -20.18 -19.34
C ALA A 386 -5.65 -21.59 -18.80
N LYS A 387 -5.12 -21.95 -17.61
CA LYS A 387 -5.26 -23.28 -17.02
C LYS A 387 -6.41 -23.34 -16.01
N LYS A 388 -6.55 -22.29 -15.19
CA LYS A 388 -7.52 -22.25 -14.07
C LYS A 388 -8.79 -21.48 -14.40
N GLY A 389 -8.90 -20.89 -15.61
CA GLY A 389 -10.01 -20.02 -16.02
C GLY A 389 -9.93 -18.63 -15.42
N GLY A 390 -9.61 -18.52 -14.14
CA GLY A 390 -9.41 -17.27 -13.42
C GLY A 390 -8.62 -17.47 -12.13
N VAL A 391 -7.78 -16.49 -11.78
CA VAL A 391 -6.97 -16.47 -10.57
C VAL A 391 -7.14 -15.17 -9.82
N LEU A 392 -7.06 -15.24 -8.49
CA LEU A 392 -6.95 -14.08 -7.62
C LEU A 392 -5.49 -13.67 -7.55
N GLN A 393 -5.19 -12.44 -7.97
CA GLN A 393 -3.84 -11.87 -7.93
C GLN A 393 -3.74 -10.86 -6.80
N PHE A 394 -2.73 -11.03 -5.96
CA PHE A 394 -2.40 -10.07 -4.92
C PHE A 394 -1.43 -8.99 -5.46
N GLY A 395 -1.48 -7.80 -4.85
CA GLY A 395 -0.67 -6.66 -5.28
C GLY A 395 -1.41 -5.74 -6.25
N THR A 396 -0.64 -5.02 -7.06
CA THR A 396 -1.12 -4.03 -8.02
C THR A 396 -0.89 -4.49 -9.46
N GLU A 397 -1.77 -4.06 -10.36
CA GLU A 397 -1.68 -4.35 -11.80
C GLU A 397 -1.93 -3.08 -12.61
N VAL A 398 -0.97 -2.70 -13.44
CA VAL A 398 -1.11 -1.59 -14.40
C VAL A 398 -1.70 -2.14 -15.70
N VAL A 399 -2.90 -1.69 -16.02
CA VAL A 399 -3.55 -1.98 -17.31
C VAL A 399 -3.44 -0.74 -18.19
N ALA A 400 -2.79 -0.87 -19.36
CA ALA A 400 -2.66 0.21 -20.32
C ALA A 400 -3.11 -0.28 -21.71
N SER A 401 -3.70 0.62 -22.51
CA SER A 401 -4.02 0.33 -23.91
C SER A 401 -2.76 0.09 -24.74
N ALA A 402 -2.88 -0.66 -25.82
CA ALA A 402 -1.76 -0.98 -26.70
C ALA A 402 -1.07 0.26 -27.28
N ASP A 403 -1.79 1.35 -27.46
CA ASP A 403 -1.27 2.64 -27.93
C ASP A 403 -0.72 3.54 -26.80
N GLY A 404 -0.72 3.08 -25.55
CA GLY A 404 -0.20 3.83 -24.41
C GLY A 404 -0.99 5.06 -24.01
N THR A 405 -2.13 5.36 -24.62
CA THR A 405 -2.84 6.65 -24.40
C THR A 405 -3.84 6.64 -23.26
N ILE A 406 -4.15 5.48 -22.70
CA ILE A 406 -4.89 5.34 -21.44
C ILE A 406 -4.28 4.23 -20.60
N ALA A 407 -4.13 4.48 -19.32
CA ALA A 407 -3.74 3.47 -18.36
C ALA A 407 -4.55 3.60 -17.07
N GLY A 408 -4.57 2.55 -16.28
CA GLY A 408 -5.14 2.58 -14.94
C GLY A 408 -4.52 1.54 -14.03
N LEU A 409 -4.68 1.75 -12.73
CA LEU A 409 -4.17 0.86 -11.71
C LEU A 409 -5.32 0.08 -11.08
N LEU A 410 -5.17 -1.24 -11.04
CA LEU A 410 -6.03 -2.16 -10.31
C LEU A 410 -5.27 -2.78 -9.13
N GLY A 411 -6.02 -3.33 -8.17
CA GLY A 411 -5.44 -4.07 -7.05
C GLY A 411 -5.23 -3.25 -5.79
N ALA A 412 -4.44 -3.82 -4.88
CA ALA A 412 -4.22 -3.30 -3.54
C ALA A 412 -2.75 -3.37 -3.11
N SER A 413 -2.49 -3.34 -1.81
CA SER A 413 -1.16 -3.31 -1.19
C SER A 413 -0.16 -4.37 -1.72
N PRO A 414 1.15 -4.02 -1.80
CA PRO A 414 1.72 -2.71 -1.50
C PRO A 414 1.52 -1.75 -2.67
N GLY A 415 0.77 -0.68 -2.46
CA GLY A 415 0.48 0.27 -3.52
C GLY A 415 1.07 1.65 -3.20
N ALA A 416 0.69 2.24 -2.06
CA ALA A 416 1.08 3.60 -1.72
C ALA A 416 2.60 3.74 -1.51
N SER A 417 3.23 2.80 -0.79
CA SER A 417 4.69 2.77 -0.56
C SER A 417 5.50 2.58 -1.84
N THR A 418 4.92 1.92 -2.84
CA THR A 418 5.57 1.61 -4.13
C THR A 418 4.98 2.43 -5.27
N ALA A 419 4.37 3.58 -4.96
CA ALA A 419 3.71 4.42 -5.96
C ALA A 419 4.69 4.93 -7.03
N VAL A 420 5.89 5.31 -6.63
CA VAL A 420 6.88 5.87 -7.55
C VAL A 420 7.35 4.85 -8.58
N PRO A 421 7.88 3.66 -8.20
CA PRO A 421 8.32 2.69 -9.21
C PRO A 421 7.17 2.20 -10.09
N ILE A 422 5.94 2.10 -9.58
CA ILE A 422 4.77 1.76 -10.40
C ILE A 422 4.51 2.85 -11.45
N MET A 423 4.62 4.13 -11.09
CA MET A 423 4.41 5.23 -12.03
C MET A 423 5.59 5.37 -13.02
N LEU A 424 6.82 5.09 -12.61
CA LEU A 424 7.96 5.02 -13.53
C LEU A 424 7.76 3.93 -14.60
N GLY A 425 7.40 2.72 -14.20
CA GLY A 425 7.08 1.65 -15.15
C GLY A 425 5.87 1.95 -16.03
N LEU A 426 4.91 2.73 -15.53
CA LEU A 426 3.80 3.22 -16.37
C LEU A 426 4.29 4.21 -17.41
N LEU A 427 5.20 5.12 -17.08
CA LEU A 427 5.78 6.06 -18.04
C LEU A 427 6.56 5.33 -19.15
N GLU A 428 7.37 4.33 -18.80
CA GLU A 428 8.08 3.48 -19.76
C GLU A 428 7.11 2.79 -20.73
N LYS A 429 5.98 2.33 -20.22
CA LYS A 429 4.97 1.65 -21.03
C LYS A 429 4.15 2.59 -21.92
N CYS A 430 3.81 3.77 -21.41
CA CYS A 430 2.89 4.70 -22.08
C CYS A 430 3.58 5.77 -22.94
N PHE A 431 4.85 6.04 -22.67
CA PHE A 431 5.64 7.07 -23.36
C PHE A 431 7.02 6.56 -23.81
N PRO A 432 7.12 5.37 -24.45
CA PRO A 432 8.41 4.75 -24.79
C PRO A 432 9.31 5.68 -25.61
N ASP A 433 8.74 6.47 -26.52
CA ASP A 433 9.48 7.40 -27.38
C ASP A 433 10.06 8.62 -26.65
N ARG A 434 9.65 8.85 -25.38
CA ARG A 434 10.11 9.98 -24.58
C ARG A 434 11.10 9.57 -23.47
N ILE A 435 11.18 8.32 -23.11
CA ILE A 435 11.96 7.84 -21.96
C ILE A 435 13.43 8.24 -22.07
N GLU A 436 14.05 8.08 -23.23
CA GLU A 436 15.47 8.45 -23.39
C GLU A 436 15.69 9.96 -23.15
N SER A 437 14.80 10.82 -23.61
CA SER A 437 14.88 12.26 -23.38
C SER A 437 14.57 12.63 -21.92
N TRP A 438 13.80 11.83 -21.21
CA TRP A 438 13.45 12.04 -19.80
C TRP A 438 14.45 11.46 -18.81
N LYS A 439 15.29 10.54 -19.26
CA LYS A 439 16.25 9.80 -18.40
C LYS A 439 17.12 10.67 -17.50
N PRO A 440 17.69 11.81 -17.98
CA PRO A 440 18.45 12.69 -17.08
C PRO A 440 17.62 13.24 -15.92
N ALA A 441 16.39 13.70 -16.21
CA ALA A 441 15.49 14.22 -15.19
C ALA A 441 14.96 13.13 -14.25
N LEU A 442 14.66 11.93 -14.78
CA LEU A 442 14.27 10.77 -13.98
C LEU A 442 15.41 10.34 -13.03
N SER A 443 16.66 10.33 -13.50
CA SER A 443 17.82 10.01 -12.66
C SER A 443 18.11 11.10 -11.62
N ALA A 444 17.79 12.35 -11.89
CA ALA A 444 17.87 13.43 -10.88
C ALA A 444 16.82 13.26 -9.78
N MET A 445 15.60 12.84 -10.14
CA MET A 445 14.51 12.58 -9.19
C MET A 445 14.71 11.28 -8.40
N VAL A 446 15.29 10.26 -9.04
CA VAL A 446 15.52 8.92 -8.48
C VAL A 446 16.93 8.47 -8.89
N PRO A 447 17.96 8.77 -8.09
CA PRO A 447 19.35 8.43 -8.41
C PRO A 447 19.59 6.97 -8.83
N SER A 448 18.83 6.02 -8.29
CA SER A 448 18.93 4.60 -8.68
C SER A 448 18.12 4.20 -9.92
N TYR A 449 17.50 5.16 -10.64
CA TYR A 449 16.68 4.85 -11.82
C TYR A 449 17.44 3.99 -12.84
N GLY A 450 16.82 2.87 -13.23
CA GLY A 450 17.40 1.90 -14.18
C GLY A 450 18.45 0.94 -13.59
N THR A 451 18.66 0.96 -12.27
CA THR A 451 19.61 0.06 -11.58
C THR A 451 18.99 -0.48 -10.29
N LEU A 452 19.52 -1.60 -9.78
CA LEU A 452 19.14 -2.13 -8.48
C LEU A 452 20.19 -1.74 -7.42
N LEU A 453 19.71 -1.34 -6.25
CA LEU A 453 20.58 -1.03 -5.11
C LEU A 453 21.20 -2.31 -4.52
N SER A 454 20.50 -3.44 -4.62
CA SER A 454 21.00 -4.75 -4.20
C SER A 454 22.26 -5.21 -4.94
N ASP A 455 22.51 -4.70 -6.15
CA ASP A 455 23.67 -5.06 -6.95
C ASP A 455 24.94 -4.27 -6.56
N ASP A 456 24.80 -3.17 -5.81
CA ASP A 456 25.90 -2.30 -5.38
C ASP A 456 25.70 -1.89 -3.90
N PRO A 457 26.32 -2.62 -2.96
CA PRO A 457 26.19 -2.36 -1.52
C PRO A 457 26.62 -0.95 -1.12
N LYS A 458 27.65 -0.38 -1.74
CA LYS A 458 28.11 0.98 -1.44
C LYS A 458 27.07 2.01 -1.86
N ARG A 459 26.56 1.87 -3.08
CA ARG A 459 25.49 2.75 -3.58
C ARG A 459 24.21 2.63 -2.76
N ALA A 460 23.86 1.41 -2.35
CA ALA A 460 22.71 1.20 -1.45
C ALA A 460 22.91 1.98 -0.15
N ASP A 461 24.08 1.89 0.47
CA ASP A 461 24.42 2.60 1.70
C ASP A 461 24.34 4.12 1.52
N ASP A 462 24.97 4.65 0.46
CA ASP A 462 24.96 6.09 0.14
C ASP A 462 23.52 6.60 -0.08
N VAL A 463 22.71 5.90 -0.89
CA VAL A 463 21.33 6.29 -1.20
C VAL A 463 20.44 6.23 0.05
N MET A 464 20.56 5.17 0.84
CA MET A 464 19.75 5.00 2.05
C MET A 464 20.11 6.05 3.11
N THR A 465 21.39 6.38 3.25
CA THR A 465 21.87 7.42 4.17
C THR A 465 21.40 8.81 3.74
N ASN A 466 21.60 9.16 2.46
CA ASN A 466 21.17 10.47 1.94
C ASN A 466 19.66 10.66 2.06
N THR A 467 18.87 9.66 1.67
CA THR A 467 17.41 9.76 1.78
C THR A 467 16.93 9.79 3.23
N ALA A 468 17.62 9.11 4.15
CA ALA A 468 17.31 9.18 5.58
C ALA A 468 17.57 10.60 6.12
N THR A 469 18.67 11.22 5.73
CA THR A 469 19.00 12.60 6.10
C THR A 469 17.97 13.61 5.58
N SER A 470 17.66 13.56 4.27
CA SER A 470 16.66 14.45 3.65
C SER A 470 15.27 14.30 4.24
N LEU A 471 14.88 13.07 4.63
CA LEU A 471 13.55 12.78 5.17
C LEU A 471 13.48 12.82 6.70
N GLY A 472 14.58 13.10 7.40
CA GLY A 472 14.62 13.15 8.86
C GLY A 472 14.24 11.82 9.55
N ILE A 473 14.59 10.69 8.93
CA ILE A 473 14.27 9.33 9.41
C ILE A 473 15.54 8.55 9.75
N ALA A 474 15.39 7.41 10.45
CA ALA A 474 16.52 6.54 10.77
C ALA A 474 17.08 5.85 9.51
N ARG A 475 18.39 5.55 9.57
CA ARG A 475 19.11 4.78 8.58
C ARG A 475 19.09 3.30 8.94
#